data_3385e67c2dba7fcee25860e8a88699ed
#
_entry.id   3385e67c2dba7fcee25860e8a88699ed
#
_cell.length_a   1.000
_cell.length_b   1.000
_cell.length_c   1.000
_cell.angle_alpha   90.00
_cell.angle_beta   90.00
_cell.angle_gamma   90.00
#
_symmetry.space_group_name_H-M   'P 1'
#
loop_
_entity.id
_entity.type
_entity.pdbx_description
1 polymer ?
#
loop_
_entity_poly.entity_id
_entity_poly.type
_entity_poly.pdbx_seq_one_letter_code
_entity_poly.pdbx_strand_id
1 'polypeptide(L)'
;FDYAREKDRVLFACQVVRYNEEYQVAKEFMDDGTLGKVYYSEFSLIRRRGVPKWGMFHRKDANGGGALCDLGVHLIDAALWVMGSPKFTAISGMASAEIAHNETNILTSLAESGAPTGVFNARKYSPEEFEVEEFAAGSIRLDNGCCLNFKTSWAVNLPNEYAMSFAGSKAGLLLPKVELLSTMGHYQADIQPRLFPQERRFAKEAFPGHFFLFDNVVDHILYGTPLMVKPEETLNVAAIIDAFYISAAENREVRAEEILK
;
A
#
# COMPACT_ATOMS: atom_id res chain seq x y z
N PHE A 1 14.82 8.07 -12.55
CA PHE A 1 15.80 8.37 -11.51
C PHE A 1 17.14 8.81 -12.09
N ASP A 2 17.69 8.11 -13.09
CA ASP A 2 18.99 8.47 -13.69
C ASP A 2 18.99 9.87 -14.29
N TYR A 3 17.94 10.23 -15.01
CA TYR A 3 17.79 11.57 -15.56
C TYR A 3 17.68 12.66 -14.47
N ALA A 4 16.99 12.38 -13.37
CA ALA A 4 16.92 13.31 -12.24
C ALA A 4 18.30 13.52 -11.60
N ARG A 5 19.07 12.44 -11.44
CA ARG A 5 20.44 12.46 -10.93
C ARG A 5 21.37 13.22 -11.87
N GLU A 6 21.28 12.99 -13.17
CA GLU A 6 22.03 13.71 -14.21
C GLU A 6 21.76 15.23 -14.17
N LYS A 7 20.51 15.61 -13.86
CA LYS A 7 20.10 17.02 -13.77
C LYS A 7 20.23 17.63 -12.37
N ASP A 8 20.83 16.90 -11.42
CA ASP A 8 20.95 17.34 -10.02
C ASP A 8 19.57 17.77 -9.44
N ARG A 9 18.60 16.86 -9.59
CA ARG A 9 17.23 17.09 -9.09
C ARG A 9 16.79 15.92 -8.21
N VAL A 10 16.05 16.26 -7.16
CA VAL A 10 15.43 15.27 -6.26
C VAL A 10 14.16 14.73 -6.91
N LEU A 11 14.12 13.40 -7.12
CA LEU A 11 12.93 12.65 -7.53
C LEU A 11 12.65 11.58 -6.49
N PHE A 12 11.44 11.54 -5.96
CA PHE A 12 11.02 10.55 -4.98
C PHE A 12 9.55 10.16 -5.19
N ALA A 13 9.18 8.97 -4.72
CA ALA A 13 7.78 8.54 -4.68
C ALA A 13 7.14 8.89 -3.34
N CYS A 14 5.90 9.40 -3.38
CA CYS A 14 5.18 9.81 -2.17
C CYS A 14 4.55 8.60 -1.45
N GLN A 15 5.35 7.65 -0.99
CA GLN A 15 4.88 6.49 -0.22
C GLN A 15 4.62 6.87 1.23
N VAL A 16 3.54 7.61 1.43
CA VAL A 16 3.20 8.29 2.67
C VAL A 16 2.91 7.35 3.83
N VAL A 17 2.41 6.14 3.56
CA VAL A 17 2.01 5.17 4.59
C VAL A 17 3.18 4.76 5.48
N ARG A 18 4.40 4.71 4.97
CA ARG A 18 5.62 4.45 5.77
C ARG A 18 5.81 5.41 6.94
N TYR A 19 5.29 6.64 6.85
CA TYR A 19 5.46 7.70 7.85
C TYR A 19 4.37 7.69 8.93
N ASN A 20 3.36 6.83 8.81
CA ASN A 20 2.34 6.65 9.85
C ASN A 20 2.92 5.86 11.04
N GLU A 21 2.49 6.21 12.24
CA GLU A 21 3.07 5.69 13.49
C GLU A 21 3.01 4.16 13.58
N GLU A 22 1.88 3.57 13.21
CA GLU A 22 1.70 2.12 13.25
C GLU A 22 2.68 1.34 12.37
N TYR A 23 3.06 1.89 11.22
CA TYR A 23 4.06 1.28 10.33
C TYR A 23 5.49 1.52 10.80
N GLN A 24 5.76 2.65 11.43
CA GLN A 24 7.05 2.92 12.07
C GLN A 24 7.31 1.92 13.22
N VAL A 25 6.31 1.70 14.07
CA VAL A 25 6.39 0.70 15.16
C VAL A 25 6.52 -0.72 14.60
N ALA A 26 5.77 -1.04 13.54
CA ALA A 26 5.91 -2.33 12.86
C ALA A 26 7.33 -2.56 12.33
N LYS A 27 7.94 -1.51 11.77
CA LYS A 27 9.34 -1.55 11.30
C LYS A 27 10.32 -1.78 12.45
N GLU A 28 10.14 -1.11 13.59
CA GLU A 28 10.95 -1.31 14.78
C GLU A 28 10.88 -2.78 15.28
N PHE A 29 9.67 -3.37 15.39
CA PHE A 29 9.49 -4.76 15.76
C PHE A 29 10.06 -5.77 14.76
N MET A 30 10.11 -5.38 13.49
CA MET A 30 10.77 -6.19 12.48
C MET A 30 12.30 -6.15 12.63
N ASP A 31 12.85 -4.94 12.80
CA ASP A 31 14.29 -4.71 12.84
C ASP A 31 14.95 -5.24 14.12
N ASP A 32 14.25 -5.19 15.24
CA ASP A 32 14.75 -5.75 16.52
C ASP A 32 14.57 -7.28 16.64
N GLY A 33 13.90 -7.90 15.64
CA GLY A 33 13.69 -9.33 15.58
C GLY A 33 12.60 -9.85 16.51
N THR A 34 11.71 -9.00 17.02
CA THR A 34 10.52 -9.37 17.82
C THR A 34 9.65 -10.38 17.07
N LEU A 35 9.44 -10.19 15.77
CA LEU A 35 8.63 -11.11 14.94
C LEU A 35 9.40 -12.38 14.54
N GLY A 36 10.73 -12.39 14.62
CA GLY A 36 11.56 -13.45 14.06
C GLY A 36 11.51 -13.45 12.53
N LYS A 37 11.60 -14.64 11.89
CA LYS A 37 11.48 -14.75 10.44
C LYS A 37 10.02 -14.65 10.03
N VAL A 38 9.65 -13.59 9.31
CA VAL A 38 8.32 -13.47 8.70
C VAL A 38 8.25 -14.34 7.44
N TYR A 39 7.24 -15.20 7.40
CA TYR A 39 7.04 -16.17 6.31
C TYR A 39 5.74 -15.94 5.54
N TYR A 40 4.82 -15.15 6.12
CA TYR A 40 3.54 -14.79 5.53
C TYR A 40 3.15 -13.38 5.94
N SER A 41 2.57 -12.64 5.02
CA SER A 41 1.95 -11.34 5.28
C SER A 41 0.71 -11.20 4.42
N GLU A 42 -0.26 -10.43 4.88
CA GLU A 42 -1.42 -10.09 4.06
C GLU A 42 -1.90 -8.67 4.38
N PHE A 43 -2.56 -8.05 3.40
CA PHE A 43 -3.33 -6.84 3.65
C PHE A 43 -4.66 -6.81 2.92
N SER A 44 -5.59 -6.05 3.49
CA SER A 44 -6.89 -5.73 2.91
C SER A 44 -7.13 -4.23 2.99
N LEU A 45 -7.43 -3.62 1.85
CA LEU A 45 -7.92 -2.24 1.78
C LEU A 45 -9.17 -2.21 0.91
N ILE A 46 -10.30 -2.41 1.56
CA ILE A 46 -11.59 -2.62 0.93
C ILE A 46 -12.51 -1.43 1.19
N ARG A 47 -12.90 -0.77 0.13
CA ARG A 47 -14.01 0.19 0.10
C ARG A 47 -15.20 -0.49 -0.58
N ARG A 48 -16.33 -0.56 0.12
CA ARG A 48 -17.54 -1.19 -0.42
C ARG A 48 -18.15 -0.39 -1.56
N ARG A 49 -18.19 0.92 -1.43
CA ARG A 49 -18.66 1.88 -2.44
C ARG A 49 -17.86 3.18 -2.31
N GLY A 50 -16.71 3.23 -2.89
CA GLY A 50 -15.79 4.34 -2.75
C GLY A 50 -14.93 4.60 -3.98
N VAL A 51 -15.49 4.39 -5.18
CA VAL A 51 -14.81 4.77 -6.43
C VAL A 51 -14.53 6.27 -6.41
N PRO A 52 -13.30 6.72 -6.68
CA PRO A 52 -12.97 8.13 -6.73
C PRO A 52 -13.71 8.83 -7.88
N LYS A 53 -14.81 9.55 -7.56
CA LYS A 53 -15.57 10.38 -8.51
C LYS A 53 -15.10 11.84 -8.49
N TRP A 54 -13.79 12.02 -8.38
CA TRP A 54 -13.08 13.29 -8.51
C TRP A 54 -11.81 13.01 -9.35
N GLY A 55 -11.44 13.91 -10.24
CA GLY A 55 -10.35 13.62 -11.19
C GLY A 55 -10.72 12.58 -12.26
N MET A 56 -9.73 11.82 -12.72
CA MET A 56 -9.82 10.89 -13.86
C MET A 56 -9.40 9.45 -13.47
N PHE A 57 -9.59 9.03 -12.23
CA PHE A 57 -9.13 7.74 -11.71
C PHE A 57 -9.68 6.52 -12.45
N HIS A 58 -10.90 6.63 -13.00
CA HIS A 58 -11.58 5.58 -13.74
C HIS A 58 -11.02 5.36 -15.16
N ARG A 59 -10.13 6.23 -15.64
CA ARG A 59 -9.57 6.17 -16.99
C ARG A 59 -8.16 5.62 -16.98
N LYS A 60 -7.92 4.62 -17.83
CA LYS A 60 -6.61 3.94 -17.93
C LYS A 60 -5.52 4.87 -18.48
N ASP A 61 -5.84 5.71 -19.46
CA ASP A 61 -4.91 6.66 -20.06
C ASP A 61 -4.45 7.75 -19.09
N ALA A 62 -5.25 8.06 -18.06
CA ALA A 62 -4.95 9.10 -17.08
C ALA A 62 -4.31 8.53 -15.78
N ASN A 63 -4.74 7.33 -15.33
CA ASN A 63 -4.34 6.78 -14.04
C ASN A 63 -3.46 5.52 -14.15
N GLY A 64 -3.33 4.92 -15.33
CA GLY A 64 -2.54 3.71 -15.56
C GLY A 64 -3.22 2.42 -15.11
N GLY A 65 -3.96 2.45 -14.02
CA GLY A 65 -4.71 1.34 -13.44
C GLY A 65 -5.74 1.82 -12.44
N GLY A 66 -6.45 0.91 -11.80
CA GLY A 66 -7.55 1.20 -10.89
C GLY A 66 -7.17 1.13 -9.41
N ALA A 67 -7.95 0.35 -8.66
CA ALA A 67 -7.83 0.23 -7.20
C ALA A 67 -6.42 -0.22 -6.74
N LEU A 68 -5.74 -1.05 -7.52
CA LEU A 68 -4.38 -1.46 -7.18
C LEU A 68 -3.39 -0.30 -7.28
N CYS A 69 -3.44 0.48 -8.36
CA CYS A 69 -2.56 1.63 -8.56
C CYS A 69 -2.82 2.78 -7.58
N ASP A 70 -4.07 2.96 -7.14
CA ASP A 70 -4.47 4.03 -6.21
C ASP A 70 -4.27 3.62 -4.75
N LEU A 71 -4.77 2.45 -4.36
CA LEU A 71 -4.81 2.01 -2.96
C LEU A 71 -3.75 0.95 -2.65
N GLY A 72 -3.71 -0.10 -3.49
CA GLY A 72 -2.85 -1.25 -3.24
C GLY A 72 -1.37 -0.92 -3.24
N VAL A 73 -0.95 0.00 -4.10
CA VAL A 73 0.45 0.46 -4.20
C VAL A 73 1.02 0.92 -2.87
N HIS A 74 0.23 1.62 -2.06
CA HIS A 74 0.66 2.13 -0.76
C HIS A 74 0.89 1.02 0.26
N LEU A 75 0.03 -0.01 0.28
CA LEU A 75 0.15 -1.10 1.23
C LEU A 75 1.15 -2.16 0.78
N ILE A 76 1.32 -2.39 -0.52
CA ILE A 76 2.43 -3.19 -1.05
C ILE A 76 3.75 -2.57 -0.61
N ASP A 77 3.92 -1.27 -0.85
CA ASP A 77 5.11 -0.53 -0.47
C ASP A 77 5.38 -0.62 1.04
N ALA A 78 4.37 -0.33 1.87
CA ALA A 78 4.51 -0.36 3.31
C ALA A 78 4.84 -1.76 3.84
N ALA A 79 4.20 -2.82 3.32
CA ALA A 79 4.47 -4.21 3.71
C ALA A 79 5.91 -4.60 3.36
N LEU A 80 6.37 -4.29 2.14
CA LEU A 80 7.75 -4.57 1.73
C LEU A 80 8.74 -3.79 2.59
N TRP A 81 8.51 -2.51 2.81
CA TRP A 81 9.39 -1.67 3.63
C TRP A 81 9.50 -2.19 5.07
N VAL A 82 8.40 -2.55 5.72
CA VAL A 82 8.40 -3.16 7.07
C VAL A 82 9.25 -4.42 7.07
N MET A 83 9.16 -5.27 6.04
CA MET A 83 9.91 -6.53 5.92
C MET A 83 11.38 -6.36 5.48
N GLY A 84 11.90 -5.11 5.40
CA GLY A 84 13.28 -4.84 4.98
C GLY A 84 13.48 -4.78 3.46
N SER A 85 12.42 -4.48 2.73
CA SER A 85 12.39 -4.27 1.27
C SER A 85 12.83 -5.49 0.45
N PRO A 86 12.30 -6.70 0.71
CA PRO A 86 12.59 -7.87 -0.11
C PRO A 86 12.11 -7.65 -1.54
N LYS A 87 12.80 -8.29 -2.49
CA LYS A 87 12.42 -8.23 -3.91
C LYS A 87 11.35 -9.25 -4.21
N PHE A 88 10.42 -8.90 -5.11
CA PHE A 88 9.48 -9.91 -5.58
C PHE A 88 10.17 -10.89 -6.54
N THR A 89 9.71 -12.13 -6.55
CA THR A 89 10.19 -13.20 -7.43
C THR A 89 9.12 -13.67 -8.39
N ALA A 90 7.86 -13.66 -7.96
CA ALA A 90 6.71 -13.99 -8.79
C ALA A 90 5.42 -13.40 -8.22
N ILE A 91 4.43 -13.21 -9.07
CA ILE A 91 3.09 -12.76 -8.70
C ILE A 91 2.01 -13.52 -9.47
N SER A 92 0.92 -13.80 -8.77
CA SER A 92 -0.35 -14.24 -9.38
C SER A 92 -1.45 -13.29 -8.92
N GLY A 93 -2.24 -12.76 -9.85
CA GLY A 93 -3.25 -11.79 -9.54
C GLY A 93 -4.52 -11.92 -10.40
N MET A 94 -5.60 -11.32 -9.89
CA MET A 94 -6.85 -11.13 -10.61
C MET A 94 -7.34 -9.70 -10.45
N ALA A 95 -7.97 -9.18 -11.48
CA ALA A 95 -8.58 -7.87 -11.54
C ALA A 95 -10.03 -7.98 -12.03
N SER A 96 -10.94 -7.15 -11.50
CA SER A 96 -12.35 -7.15 -11.86
C SER A 96 -12.96 -5.75 -11.80
N ALA A 97 -13.98 -5.50 -12.64
CA ALA A 97 -14.74 -4.24 -12.72
C ALA A 97 -16.25 -4.51 -12.90
N GLU A 98 -16.82 -5.40 -12.12
CA GLU A 98 -18.20 -5.89 -12.28
C GLU A 98 -19.27 -4.89 -11.80
N ILE A 99 -18.94 -4.02 -10.85
CA ILE A 99 -19.90 -3.07 -10.26
C ILE A 99 -19.86 -1.75 -11.02
N ALA A 100 -18.70 -1.18 -11.23
CA ALA A 100 -18.56 0.15 -11.82
C ALA A 100 -19.06 0.23 -13.27
N HIS A 101 -18.97 -0.84 -14.02
CA HIS A 101 -19.51 -0.92 -15.37
C HIS A 101 -21.06 -0.98 -15.42
N ASN A 102 -21.71 -1.35 -14.32
CA ASN A 102 -23.16 -1.60 -14.27
C ASN A 102 -23.93 -0.57 -13.42
N GLU A 103 -23.25 0.18 -12.56
CA GLU A 103 -23.87 1.12 -11.64
C GLU A 103 -23.39 2.56 -11.85
N THR A 104 -24.33 3.49 -11.97
CA THR A 104 -24.04 4.93 -12.04
C THR A 104 -23.81 5.56 -10.65
N ASN A 105 -24.38 4.97 -9.61
CA ASN A 105 -24.31 5.47 -8.22
C ASN A 105 -23.49 4.54 -7.31
N ILE A 106 -22.18 4.44 -7.61
CA ILE A 106 -21.23 3.58 -6.90
C ILE A 106 -20.51 4.27 -5.74
N LEU A 107 -20.91 5.50 -5.43
CA LEU A 107 -20.31 6.32 -4.38
C LEU A 107 -21.34 6.59 -3.28
N THR A 108 -21.04 6.19 -2.05
CA THR A 108 -21.86 6.49 -0.89
C THR A 108 -21.64 7.94 -0.44
N SER A 109 -20.37 8.37 -0.38
CA SER A 109 -19.98 9.74 -0.09
C SER A 109 -18.60 10.06 -0.67
N LEU A 110 -18.28 11.33 -0.84
CA LEU A 110 -16.94 11.76 -1.25
C LEU A 110 -15.88 11.35 -0.21
N ALA A 111 -16.21 11.42 1.07
CA ALA A 111 -15.31 11.00 2.15
C ALA A 111 -14.96 9.51 2.06
N GLU A 112 -15.94 8.64 1.77
CA GLU A 112 -15.72 7.20 1.59
C GLU A 112 -14.90 6.87 0.35
N SER A 113 -14.89 7.75 -0.66
CA SER A 113 -14.00 7.63 -1.82
C SER A 113 -12.57 8.11 -1.55
N GLY A 114 -12.28 8.63 -0.37
CA GLY A 114 -10.99 9.21 -0.02
C GLY A 114 -10.73 10.58 -0.67
N ALA A 115 -11.78 11.31 -1.02
CA ALA A 115 -11.63 12.64 -1.60
C ALA A 115 -10.90 13.59 -0.64
N PRO A 116 -9.92 14.37 -1.13
CA PRO A 116 -9.21 15.34 -0.31
C PRO A 116 -10.13 16.48 0.14
N THR A 117 -9.74 17.15 1.23
CA THR A 117 -10.44 18.34 1.72
C THR A 117 -10.52 19.39 0.62
N GLY A 118 -11.73 19.95 0.41
CA GLY A 118 -11.98 20.94 -0.64
C GLY A 118 -12.62 20.38 -1.91
N VAL A 119 -12.75 19.07 -2.04
CA VAL A 119 -13.59 18.45 -3.08
C VAL A 119 -15.01 18.34 -2.57
N PHE A 120 -15.92 19.15 -3.13
CA PHE A 120 -17.30 19.26 -2.65
C PHE A 120 -18.33 18.54 -3.51
N ASN A 121 -17.99 18.25 -4.77
CA ASN A 121 -18.91 17.63 -5.71
C ASN A 121 -18.27 16.41 -6.39
N ALA A 122 -19.02 15.33 -6.48
CA ALA A 122 -18.64 14.19 -7.28
C ALA A 122 -18.68 14.54 -8.77
N ARG A 123 -17.69 14.07 -9.52
CA ARG A 123 -17.71 14.14 -10.98
C ARG A 123 -18.78 13.19 -11.51
N LYS A 124 -19.51 13.63 -12.54
CA LYS A 124 -20.38 12.75 -13.31
C LYS A 124 -19.52 11.95 -14.29
N TYR A 125 -19.79 10.66 -14.41
CA TYR A 125 -19.25 9.80 -15.46
C TYR A 125 -20.28 8.73 -15.84
N SER A 126 -20.12 8.16 -17.03
CA SER A 126 -20.85 6.99 -17.48
C SER A 126 -20.10 5.71 -17.06
N PRO A 127 -20.79 4.59 -16.74
CA PRO A 127 -20.14 3.29 -16.55
C PRO A 127 -19.28 2.84 -17.75
N GLU A 128 -19.63 3.26 -18.96
CA GLU A 128 -18.87 2.99 -20.20
C GLU A 128 -17.50 3.67 -20.24
N GLU A 129 -17.29 4.74 -19.43
CA GLU A 129 -15.99 5.43 -19.31
C GLU A 129 -15.05 4.72 -18.33
N PHE A 130 -15.51 3.69 -17.62
CA PHE A 130 -14.72 2.99 -16.61
C PHE A 130 -13.82 1.93 -17.27
N GLU A 131 -12.53 2.17 -17.32
CA GLU A 131 -11.55 1.40 -18.11
C GLU A 131 -10.60 0.56 -17.25
N VAL A 132 -10.69 0.67 -15.91
CA VAL A 132 -9.75 0.08 -14.96
C VAL A 132 -10.45 -0.87 -13.99
N GLU A 133 -9.69 -1.64 -13.23
CA GLU A 133 -10.26 -2.51 -12.21
C GLU A 133 -10.72 -1.70 -10.98
N GLU A 134 -11.84 -2.11 -10.40
CA GLU A 134 -12.33 -1.64 -9.10
C GLU A 134 -11.96 -2.58 -7.95
N PHE A 135 -11.60 -3.82 -8.28
CA PHE A 135 -11.18 -4.85 -7.35
C PHE A 135 -9.93 -5.55 -7.88
N ALA A 136 -8.95 -5.72 -7.02
CA ALA A 136 -7.73 -6.47 -7.29
C ALA A 136 -7.40 -7.37 -6.09
N ALA A 137 -6.96 -8.60 -6.38
CA ALA A 137 -6.45 -9.51 -5.37
C ALA A 137 -5.29 -10.32 -5.95
N GLY A 138 -4.33 -10.69 -5.11
CA GLY A 138 -3.19 -11.43 -5.57
C GLY A 138 -2.27 -11.95 -4.48
N SER A 139 -1.25 -12.66 -4.91
CA SER A 139 -0.22 -13.29 -4.08
C SER A 139 1.15 -12.99 -4.67
N ILE A 140 2.04 -12.42 -3.89
CA ILE A 140 3.40 -12.01 -4.26
C ILE A 140 4.38 -12.92 -3.51
N ARG A 141 5.25 -13.61 -4.24
CA ARG A 141 6.38 -14.36 -3.67
C ARG A 141 7.58 -13.44 -3.56
N LEU A 142 8.27 -13.49 -2.42
CA LEU A 142 9.42 -12.65 -2.12
C LEU A 142 10.70 -13.47 -1.99
N ASP A 143 11.85 -12.87 -2.25
CA ASP A 143 13.18 -13.52 -2.22
C ASP A 143 13.63 -13.95 -0.81
N ASN A 144 13.05 -13.34 0.23
CA ASN A 144 13.27 -13.76 1.63
C ASN A 144 12.44 -14.99 2.04
N GLY A 145 11.63 -15.54 1.10
CA GLY A 145 10.76 -16.71 1.29
C GLY A 145 9.39 -16.37 1.89
N CYS A 146 9.07 -15.09 2.10
CA CYS A 146 7.75 -14.67 2.51
C CYS A 146 6.78 -14.67 1.32
N CYS A 147 5.49 -14.93 1.60
CA CYS A 147 4.39 -14.72 0.66
C CYS A 147 3.53 -13.58 1.18
N LEU A 148 3.31 -12.55 0.35
CA LEU A 148 2.43 -11.43 0.62
C LEU A 148 1.14 -11.57 -0.17
N ASN A 149 0.02 -11.79 0.50
CA ASN A 149 -1.31 -11.80 -0.10
C ASN A 149 -1.98 -10.44 0.03
N PHE A 150 -2.83 -10.11 -0.93
CA PHE A 150 -3.55 -8.83 -0.85
C PHE A 150 -4.90 -8.86 -1.52
N LYS A 151 -5.78 -7.99 -1.05
CA LYS A 151 -7.01 -7.57 -1.74
C LYS A 151 -7.23 -6.08 -1.54
N THR A 152 -7.64 -5.41 -2.59
CA THR A 152 -7.96 -3.97 -2.57
C THR A 152 -9.15 -3.67 -3.46
N SER A 153 -9.98 -2.69 -3.08
CA SER A 153 -11.10 -2.31 -3.92
C SER A 153 -11.60 -0.90 -3.69
N TRP A 154 -12.16 -0.34 -4.75
CA TRP A 154 -13.01 0.85 -4.71
C TRP A 154 -14.50 0.52 -4.58
N ALA A 155 -14.92 -0.64 -5.15
CA ALA A 155 -16.29 -1.13 -5.06
C ALA A 155 -16.30 -2.67 -5.02
N VAL A 156 -17.01 -3.22 -4.04
CA VAL A 156 -17.19 -4.67 -3.88
C VAL A 156 -18.33 -4.93 -2.91
N ASN A 157 -18.98 -6.09 -3.01
CA ASN A 157 -20.04 -6.50 -2.08
C ASN A 157 -19.46 -7.22 -0.84
N LEU A 158 -18.46 -6.59 -0.21
CA LEU A 158 -17.83 -6.99 1.04
C LEU A 158 -17.85 -5.83 2.04
N PRO A 159 -17.68 -6.07 3.35
CA PRO A 159 -17.51 -5.01 4.33
C PRO A 159 -16.28 -4.14 4.02
N ASN A 160 -16.32 -2.86 4.43
CA ASN A 160 -15.12 -2.03 4.45
C ASN A 160 -14.08 -2.68 5.37
N GLU A 161 -12.83 -2.71 4.93
CA GLU A 161 -11.74 -3.29 5.68
C GLU A 161 -10.45 -2.48 5.46
N TYR A 162 -9.71 -2.26 6.53
CA TYR A 162 -8.35 -1.78 6.49
C TYR A 162 -7.54 -2.58 7.50
N ALA A 163 -6.73 -3.50 7.03
CA ALA A 163 -5.95 -4.40 7.86
C ALA A 163 -4.66 -4.80 7.16
N MET A 164 -3.63 -5.05 7.95
CA MET A 164 -2.39 -5.70 7.52
C MET A 164 -1.90 -6.61 8.63
N SER A 165 -1.37 -7.76 8.27
CA SER A 165 -0.81 -8.72 9.22
C SER A 165 0.52 -9.28 8.75
N PHE A 166 1.35 -9.64 9.74
CA PHE A 166 2.63 -10.32 9.53
C PHE A 166 2.69 -11.55 10.44
N ALA A 167 2.90 -12.72 9.86
CA ALA A 167 3.12 -13.96 10.62
C ALA A 167 4.62 -14.27 10.67
N GLY A 168 5.20 -14.08 11.83
CA GLY A 168 6.60 -14.35 12.11
C GLY A 168 6.78 -15.64 12.90
N SER A 169 8.02 -16.14 12.95
CA SER A 169 8.37 -17.38 13.66
C SER A 169 8.37 -17.25 15.20
N LYS A 170 8.37 -16.01 15.72
CA LYS A 170 8.33 -15.72 17.17
C LYS A 170 7.03 -15.04 17.58
N ALA A 171 6.51 -14.16 16.75
CA ALA A 171 5.25 -13.46 16.99
C ALA A 171 4.58 -13.07 15.66
N GLY A 172 3.26 -12.87 15.70
CA GLY A 172 2.50 -12.19 14.67
C GLY A 172 2.30 -10.73 15.02
N LEU A 173 2.02 -9.89 14.03
CA LEU A 173 1.67 -8.47 14.21
C LEU A 173 0.45 -8.12 13.39
N LEU A 174 -0.52 -7.45 14.03
CA LEU A 174 -1.73 -6.95 13.38
C LEU A 174 -1.74 -5.42 13.37
N LEU A 175 -2.01 -4.84 12.19
CA LEU A 175 -2.17 -3.41 11.99
C LEU A 175 -3.60 -3.08 11.54
N PRO A 176 -4.12 -1.88 11.81
CA PRO A 176 -3.44 -0.72 12.41
C PRO A 176 -3.38 -0.72 13.94
N LYS A 177 -3.95 -1.71 14.63
CA LYS A 177 -4.03 -1.73 16.10
C LYS A 177 -2.68 -1.89 16.81
N VAL A 178 -1.64 -2.30 16.08
CA VAL A 178 -0.33 -2.67 16.65
C VAL A 178 -0.50 -3.71 17.76
N GLU A 179 -1.04 -4.88 17.40
CA GLU A 179 -1.27 -5.98 18.30
C GLU A 179 -0.32 -7.14 17.98
N LEU A 180 0.46 -7.58 18.96
CA LEU A 180 1.36 -8.73 18.84
C LEU A 180 0.65 -10.00 19.32
N LEU A 181 0.69 -11.04 18.50
CA LEU A 181 0.22 -12.39 18.84
C LEU A 181 1.43 -13.26 19.13
N SER A 182 1.58 -13.73 20.37
CA SER A 182 2.76 -14.47 20.80
C SER A 182 2.44 -15.57 21.81
N THR A 183 3.47 -16.19 22.34
CA THR A 183 3.37 -17.16 23.43
C THR A 183 4.22 -16.70 24.61
N MET A 184 3.61 -16.64 25.78
CA MET A 184 4.29 -16.33 27.04
C MET A 184 4.19 -17.53 27.99
N GLY A 185 5.31 -18.18 28.26
CA GLY A 185 5.34 -19.45 28.99
C GLY A 185 4.58 -20.54 28.20
N HIS A 186 3.45 -21.00 28.71
CA HIS A 186 2.59 -22.03 28.11
C HIS A 186 1.27 -21.45 27.57
N TYR A 187 1.14 -20.13 27.51
CA TYR A 187 -0.12 -19.46 27.16
C TYR A 187 0.01 -18.64 25.90
N GLN A 188 -1.06 -18.62 25.10
CA GLN A 188 -1.21 -17.64 24.03
C GLN A 188 -1.37 -16.26 24.66
N ALA A 189 -0.74 -15.25 24.06
CA ALA A 189 -0.78 -13.90 24.56
C ALA A 189 -1.02 -12.91 23.41
N ASP A 190 -2.09 -12.15 23.53
CA ASP A 190 -2.40 -11.00 22.68
C ASP A 190 -1.89 -9.77 23.41
N ILE A 191 -0.84 -9.15 22.85
CA ILE A 191 -0.11 -8.06 23.50
C ILE A 191 -0.36 -6.77 22.71
N GLN A 192 -0.97 -5.81 23.38
CA GLN A 192 -1.13 -4.47 22.83
C GLN A 192 -0.09 -3.55 23.44
N PRO A 193 0.99 -3.21 22.74
CA PRO A 193 2.02 -2.30 23.23
C PRO A 193 1.42 -0.93 23.55
N ARG A 194 1.84 -0.35 24.64
CA ARG A 194 1.50 1.03 24.95
C ARG A 194 2.43 1.94 24.17
N LEU A 195 1.94 2.50 23.08
CA LEU A 195 2.69 3.50 22.31
C LEU A 195 2.78 4.79 23.13
N PHE A 196 3.99 5.31 23.28
CA PHE A 196 4.17 6.62 23.91
C PHE A 196 3.95 7.71 22.85
N PRO A 197 3.15 8.75 23.15
CA PRO A 197 2.99 9.85 22.24
C PRO A 197 4.36 10.42 21.89
N GLN A 198 4.71 10.38 20.63
CA GLN A 198 5.92 11.04 20.16
C GLN A 198 5.59 12.54 20.03
N GLU A 199 6.43 13.40 20.58
CA GLU A 199 6.38 14.83 20.35
C GLU A 199 6.87 15.14 18.93
N ARG A 200 6.06 14.77 17.93
CA ARG A 200 6.33 15.09 16.54
C ARG A 200 5.58 16.34 16.14
N ARG A 201 6.26 17.19 15.39
CA ARG A 201 5.76 18.50 14.94
C ARG A 201 4.35 18.44 14.34
N PHE A 202 4.04 17.39 13.59
CA PHE A 202 2.78 17.23 12.82
C PHE A 202 1.86 16.13 13.34
N ALA A 203 2.11 15.57 14.51
CA ALA A 203 1.35 14.41 15.03
C ALA A 203 -0.15 14.69 15.25
N LYS A 204 -0.56 15.96 15.36
CA LYS A 204 -1.97 16.37 15.55
C LYS A 204 -2.70 16.70 14.25
N GLU A 205 -2.02 16.65 13.12
CA GLU A 205 -2.62 16.92 11.82
C GLU A 205 -3.51 15.76 11.37
N ALA A 206 -4.50 16.04 10.52
CA ALA A 206 -5.43 15.04 10.03
C ALA A 206 -4.74 13.93 9.21
N PHE A 207 -3.62 14.26 8.54
CA PHE A 207 -2.83 13.34 7.72
C PHE A 207 -1.34 13.52 8.04
N PRO A 208 -0.90 13.12 9.24
CA PRO A 208 0.47 13.41 9.71
C PRO A 208 1.56 12.81 8.81
N GLY A 209 1.31 11.65 8.23
CA GLY A 209 2.26 10.98 7.33
C GLY A 209 2.68 11.85 6.14
N HIS A 210 1.79 12.66 5.57
CA HIS A 210 2.13 13.58 4.48
C HIS A 210 3.10 14.67 4.93
N PHE A 211 2.89 15.24 6.11
CA PHE A 211 3.77 16.27 6.66
C PHE A 211 5.16 15.68 6.96
N PHE A 212 5.23 14.50 7.57
CA PHE A 212 6.52 13.85 7.85
C PHE A 212 7.28 13.45 6.58
N LEU A 213 6.56 13.05 5.53
CA LEU A 213 7.18 12.80 4.23
C LEU A 213 7.84 14.07 3.69
N PHE A 214 7.10 15.18 3.64
CA PHE A 214 7.65 16.46 3.16
C PHE A 214 8.75 17.00 4.06
N ASP A 215 8.66 16.82 5.37
CA ASP A 215 9.73 17.18 6.32
C ASP A 215 11.03 16.41 5.98
N ASN A 216 10.95 15.10 5.75
CA ASN A 216 12.09 14.29 5.32
C ASN A 216 12.69 14.75 3.98
N VAL A 217 11.84 15.14 3.01
CA VAL A 217 12.31 15.66 1.71
C VAL A 217 12.99 17.01 1.86
N VAL A 218 12.44 17.90 2.67
CA VAL A 218 13.05 19.21 2.96
C VAL A 218 14.39 19.03 3.67
N ASP A 219 14.45 18.16 4.65
CA ASP A 219 15.70 17.83 5.36
C ASP A 219 16.74 17.19 4.42
N HIS A 220 16.29 16.38 3.47
CA HIS A 220 17.18 15.83 2.44
C HIS A 220 17.80 16.95 1.59
N ILE A 221 16.99 17.89 1.14
CA ILE A 221 17.45 19.00 0.29
C ILE A 221 18.38 19.94 1.04
N LEU A 222 18.06 20.25 2.31
CA LEU A 222 18.78 21.25 3.10
C LEU A 222 20.04 20.68 3.79
N TYR A 223 19.96 19.44 4.25
CA TYR A 223 20.97 18.85 5.16
C TYR A 223 21.54 17.54 4.68
N GLY A 224 21.08 16.99 3.54
CA GLY A 224 21.52 15.70 3.04
C GLY A 224 21.00 14.49 3.84
N THR A 225 19.96 14.66 4.64
CA THR A 225 19.31 13.55 5.38
C THR A 225 18.84 12.48 4.40
N PRO A 226 19.08 11.18 4.63
CA PRO A 226 18.62 10.13 3.72
C PRO A 226 17.09 10.16 3.53
N LEU A 227 16.65 10.01 2.27
CA LEU A 227 15.23 9.80 1.98
C LEU A 227 14.81 8.41 2.49
N MET A 228 13.67 8.34 3.17
CA MET A 228 13.10 7.07 3.65
C MET A 228 12.63 6.19 2.49
N VAL A 229 12.15 6.79 1.41
CA VAL A 229 11.71 6.09 0.21
C VAL A 229 12.84 6.10 -0.81
N LYS A 230 13.41 4.92 -1.07
CA LYS A 230 14.56 4.78 -1.97
C LYS A 230 14.12 4.47 -3.40
N PRO A 231 14.89 4.89 -4.41
CA PRO A 231 14.58 4.60 -5.82
C PRO A 231 14.38 3.12 -6.14
N GLU A 232 15.26 2.26 -5.66
CA GLU A 232 15.22 0.81 -5.89
C GLU A 232 13.96 0.15 -5.29
N GLU A 233 13.47 0.64 -4.15
CA GLU A 233 12.24 0.19 -3.52
C GLU A 233 11.02 0.59 -4.36
N THR A 234 11.01 1.84 -4.85
CA THR A 234 9.97 2.35 -5.77
C THR A 234 9.91 1.53 -7.04
N LEU A 235 11.07 1.21 -7.64
CA LEU A 235 11.15 0.39 -8.85
C LEU A 235 10.65 -1.04 -8.61
N ASN A 236 10.94 -1.64 -7.45
CA ASN A 236 10.42 -2.95 -7.09
C ASN A 236 8.88 -2.95 -6.99
N VAL A 237 8.30 -1.92 -6.38
CA VAL A 237 6.83 -1.77 -6.31
C VAL A 237 6.22 -1.56 -7.69
N ALA A 238 6.82 -0.71 -8.53
CA ALA A 238 6.36 -0.49 -9.90
C ALA A 238 6.37 -1.80 -10.72
N ALA A 239 7.46 -2.57 -10.61
CA ALA A 239 7.58 -3.86 -11.30
C ALA A 239 6.54 -4.88 -10.81
N ILE A 240 6.18 -4.88 -9.52
CA ILE A 240 5.09 -5.70 -8.98
C ILE A 240 3.75 -5.31 -9.61
N ILE A 241 3.46 -4.03 -9.75
CA ILE A 241 2.22 -3.52 -10.36
C ILE A 241 2.15 -3.94 -11.85
N ASP A 242 3.24 -3.76 -12.61
CA ASP A 242 3.30 -4.18 -14.00
C ASP A 242 3.10 -5.70 -14.16
N ALA A 243 3.81 -6.49 -13.34
CA ALA A 243 3.66 -7.95 -13.32
C ALA A 243 2.25 -8.40 -12.95
N PHE A 244 1.59 -7.68 -12.01
CA PHE A 244 0.20 -7.97 -11.64
C PHE A 244 -0.75 -7.81 -12.83
N TYR A 245 -0.67 -6.72 -13.58
CA TYR A 245 -1.57 -6.51 -14.72
C TYR A 245 -1.35 -7.54 -15.82
N ILE A 246 -0.12 -7.97 -16.06
CA ILE A 246 0.17 -9.07 -16.99
C ILE A 246 -0.46 -10.37 -16.46
N SER A 247 -0.24 -10.70 -15.18
CA SER A 247 -0.80 -11.88 -14.53
C SER A 247 -2.32 -11.93 -14.61
N ALA A 248 -2.99 -10.81 -14.31
CA ALA A 248 -4.45 -10.70 -14.37
C ALA A 248 -4.98 -10.84 -15.79
N ALA A 249 -4.30 -10.27 -16.79
CA ALA A 249 -4.71 -10.35 -18.20
C ALA A 249 -4.49 -11.73 -18.81
N GLU A 250 -3.38 -12.40 -18.45
CA GLU A 250 -2.99 -13.69 -19.02
C GLU A 250 -3.42 -14.89 -18.16
N ASN A 251 -4.02 -14.64 -16.98
CA ASN A 251 -4.45 -15.67 -16.01
C ASN A 251 -3.34 -16.68 -15.65
N ARG A 252 -2.12 -16.18 -15.39
CA ARG A 252 -0.97 -16.98 -15.01
C ARG A 252 -0.07 -16.30 -13.99
N GLU A 253 0.83 -17.07 -13.37
CA GLU A 253 1.96 -16.51 -12.61
C GLU A 253 2.92 -15.75 -13.56
N VAL A 254 3.39 -14.58 -13.14
CA VAL A 254 4.42 -13.78 -13.80
C VAL A 254 5.64 -13.69 -12.90
N ARG A 255 6.82 -13.96 -13.44
CA ARG A 255 8.08 -13.93 -12.71
C ARG A 255 8.77 -12.58 -12.85
N ALA A 256 9.54 -12.19 -11.82
CA ALA A 256 10.26 -10.92 -11.81
C ALA A 256 11.21 -10.74 -13.01
N GLU A 257 11.83 -11.83 -13.47
CA GLU A 257 12.73 -11.83 -14.63
C GLU A 257 12.06 -11.50 -15.97
N GLU A 258 10.72 -11.58 -16.02
CA GLU A 258 9.95 -11.17 -17.21
C GLU A 258 9.80 -9.66 -17.30
N ILE A 259 9.92 -8.95 -16.17
CA ILE A 259 9.74 -7.50 -16.03
C ILE A 259 11.09 -6.78 -15.87
N LEU A 260 11.94 -7.31 -14.99
CA LEU A 260 13.24 -6.74 -14.65
C LEU A 260 14.31 -7.30 -15.61
N LYS A 261 14.57 -6.59 -16.69
CA LYS A 261 15.59 -6.94 -17.69
C LYS A 261 16.88 -6.18 -17.45
#